data_ceed6d4f41e59488062392c9c23881da
#
_entry.id   ceed6d4f41e59488062392c9c23881da
#
_cell.length_a   1.000
_cell.length_b   1.000
_cell.length_c   1.000
_cell.angle_alpha   90.00
_cell.angle_beta   90.00
_cell.angle_gamma   90.00
#
_symmetry.space_group_name_H-M   'P 1'
#
loop_
_entity.id
_entity.type
_entity.pdbx_description
1 polymer ?
#
loop_
_entity_poly.entity_id
_entity_poly.type
_entity_poly.pdbx_seq_one_letter_code
_entity_poly.pdbx_strand_id
1 'polypeptide(L)'
;TLRQRFLTARYNIFPDHVFGEILAKRWADNAIPFLTLLFVGLGLLFILPGFYTGYNLTEYGRQYAELGLIVLGMTIVMMGGGLDLSVGSIFAIANLVALYCVHVLSLDPILTLFITMSVGAICGAFNGFFIGIIGMRAFLTTLVTLIIYRSIVDLLLLEYALDISSVFPD
;
A
#
# COMPACT_ATOMS: atom_id res chain seq x y z
N THR A 1 25.37 -21.70 -15.94
CA THR A 1 24.04 -21.61 -15.29
C THR A 1 23.34 -20.31 -15.71
N LEU A 2 21.99 -20.24 -15.61
CA LEU A 2 21.17 -19.08 -15.98
C LEU A 2 21.68 -17.76 -15.36
N ARG A 3 22.15 -17.80 -14.13
CA ARG A 3 22.73 -16.64 -13.44
C ARG A 3 23.99 -16.08 -14.12
N GLN A 4 24.84 -16.93 -14.66
CA GLN A 4 26.03 -16.49 -15.43
C GLN A 4 25.64 -15.90 -16.78
N ARG A 5 24.58 -16.39 -17.43
CA ARG A 5 24.06 -15.83 -18.68
C ARG A 5 23.43 -14.45 -18.48
N PHE A 6 22.77 -14.23 -17.35
CA PHE A 6 22.25 -12.90 -16.99
C PHE A 6 23.37 -11.90 -16.66
N LEU A 7 24.42 -12.34 -16.02
CA LEU A 7 25.59 -11.48 -15.73
C LEU A 7 26.35 -11.13 -17.03
N THR A 8 26.55 -12.08 -17.92
CA THR A 8 27.19 -11.82 -19.22
C THR A 8 26.32 -10.99 -20.17
N ALA A 9 25.01 -11.14 -20.17
CA ALA A 9 24.11 -10.29 -20.94
C ALA A 9 24.13 -8.83 -20.42
N ARG A 10 24.26 -8.65 -19.10
CA ARG A 10 24.37 -7.32 -18.47
C ARG A 10 25.70 -6.64 -18.85
N TYR A 11 26.80 -7.41 -19.01
CA TYR A 11 28.08 -6.89 -19.47
C TYR A 11 28.09 -6.49 -20.95
N ASN A 12 27.32 -7.15 -21.80
CA ASN A 12 27.29 -6.84 -23.24
C ASN A 12 26.40 -5.64 -23.61
N ILE A 13 25.54 -5.18 -22.72
CA ILE A 13 24.66 -4.01 -22.95
C ILE A 13 25.39 -2.70 -22.58
N PHE A 14 26.40 -2.77 -21.70
CA PHE A 14 27.21 -1.62 -21.31
C PHE A 14 28.68 -1.91 -21.64
N PRO A 15 29.25 -1.29 -22.69
CA PRO A 15 30.66 -1.42 -22.98
C PRO A 15 31.52 -0.86 -21.83
N ASP A 16 32.74 -1.40 -21.71
CA ASP A 16 33.75 -1.20 -20.65
C ASP A 16 34.08 0.27 -20.30
N HIS A 17 33.11 1.00 -19.78
CA HIS A 17 33.32 2.34 -19.29
C HIS A 17 33.07 2.43 -17.78
N VAL A 18 33.72 3.38 -17.15
CA VAL A 18 33.66 3.70 -15.70
C VAL A 18 32.23 3.66 -15.10
N PHE A 19 31.22 3.98 -15.92
CA PHE A 19 29.81 3.87 -15.55
C PHE A 19 29.35 2.43 -15.29
N GLY A 20 29.86 1.45 -16.05
CA GLY A 20 29.49 0.03 -15.88
C GLY A 20 30.03 -0.54 -14.56
N GLU A 21 31.24 -0.16 -14.17
CA GLU A 21 31.84 -0.60 -12.91
C GLU A 21 31.15 0.02 -11.69
N ILE A 22 30.73 1.29 -11.79
CA ILE A 22 29.99 1.98 -10.72
C ILE A 22 28.60 1.35 -10.53
N LEU A 23 27.92 1.06 -11.62
CA LEU A 23 26.58 0.43 -11.61
C LEU A 23 26.61 -1.05 -11.18
N ALA A 24 27.75 -1.73 -11.29
CA ALA A 24 27.92 -3.12 -10.86
C ALA A 24 28.17 -3.27 -9.35
N LYS A 25 28.43 -2.20 -8.62
CA LYS A 25 28.64 -2.23 -7.17
C LYS A 25 27.29 -2.36 -6.42
N ARG A 26 27.26 -3.19 -5.38
CA ARG A 26 26.11 -3.41 -4.52
C ARG A 26 25.46 -2.13 -3.95
N TRP A 27 26.26 -1.11 -3.70
CA TRP A 27 25.76 0.17 -3.20
C TRP A 27 25.00 0.97 -4.27
N ALA A 28 25.31 0.76 -5.57
CA ALA A 28 24.63 1.45 -6.66
C ALA A 28 23.15 1.08 -6.74
N ASP A 29 22.77 -0.17 -6.43
CA ASP A 29 21.39 -0.63 -6.40
C ASP A 29 20.53 0.17 -5.40
N ASN A 30 21.13 0.65 -4.32
CA ASN A 30 20.46 1.49 -3.33
C ASN A 30 20.65 2.99 -3.58
N ALA A 31 21.80 3.38 -4.13
CA ALA A 31 22.14 4.79 -4.37
C ALA A 31 21.36 5.37 -5.55
N ILE A 32 21.12 4.58 -6.62
CA ILE A 32 20.41 5.05 -7.80
C ILE A 32 18.98 5.52 -7.47
N PRO A 33 18.13 4.74 -6.78
CA PRO A 33 16.80 5.20 -6.38
C PRO A 33 16.85 6.44 -5.48
N PHE A 34 17.82 6.47 -4.55
CA PHE A 34 17.99 7.61 -3.65
C PHE A 34 18.38 8.89 -4.39
N LEU A 35 19.37 8.79 -5.29
CA LEU A 35 19.80 9.92 -6.12
C LEU A 35 18.70 10.39 -7.08
N THR A 36 17.93 9.46 -7.63
CA THR A 36 16.78 9.79 -8.47
C THR A 36 15.72 10.55 -7.66
N LEU A 37 15.40 10.08 -6.45
CA LEU A 37 14.47 10.77 -5.55
C LEU A 37 14.97 12.18 -5.20
N LEU A 38 16.27 12.29 -4.87
CA LEU A 38 16.91 13.57 -4.56
C LEU A 38 16.85 14.53 -5.75
N PHE A 39 17.18 14.03 -6.95
CA PHE A 39 17.16 14.82 -8.18
C PHE A 39 15.75 15.32 -8.52
N VAL A 40 14.76 14.43 -8.43
CA VAL A 40 13.35 14.80 -8.65
C VAL A 40 12.89 15.80 -7.57
N GLY A 41 13.21 15.54 -6.30
CA GLY A 41 12.87 16.44 -5.20
C GLY A 41 13.46 17.83 -5.36
N LEU A 42 14.74 17.92 -5.75
CA LEU A 42 15.38 19.22 -6.05
C LEU A 42 14.80 19.86 -7.31
N GLY A 43 14.49 19.08 -8.34
CA GLY A 43 13.87 19.59 -9.56
C GLY A 43 12.51 20.24 -9.30
N LEU A 44 11.72 19.71 -8.38
CA LEU A 44 10.42 20.28 -8.00
C LEU A 44 10.53 21.66 -7.36
N LEU A 45 11.65 22.00 -6.72
CA LEU A 45 11.90 23.35 -6.20
C LEU A 45 11.92 24.41 -7.31
N PHE A 46 12.41 24.04 -8.50
CA PHE A 46 12.54 24.97 -9.62
C PHE A 46 11.32 24.97 -10.53
N ILE A 47 10.65 23.80 -10.67
CA ILE A 47 9.54 23.64 -11.62
C ILE A 47 8.20 24.06 -10.99
N LEU A 48 8.01 23.83 -9.69
CA LEU A 48 6.76 24.12 -8.98
C LEU A 48 7.03 25.05 -7.78
N PRO A 49 7.00 26.38 -8.00
CA PRO A 49 7.12 27.34 -6.91
C PRO A 49 5.99 27.12 -5.90
N GLY A 50 6.37 26.91 -4.65
CA GLY A 50 5.41 26.66 -3.57
C GLY A 50 5.13 25.18 -3.25
N PHE A 51 5.71 24.21 -3.99
CA PHE A 51 5.56 22.79 -3.68
C PHE A 51 5.96 22.44 -2.23
N TYR A 52 7.05 23.01 -1.75
CA TYR A 52 7.57 22.81 -0.39
C TYR A 52 7.08 23.86 0.62
N THR A 53 5.96 24.52 0.38
CA THR A 53 5.34 25.36 1.41
C THR A 53 4.83 24.51 2.57
N GLY A 54 4.87 25.06 3.78
CA GLY A 54 4.39 24.34 4.97
C GLY A 54 2.94 23.84 4.82
N TYR A 55 2.10 24.64 4.15
CA TYR A 55 0.72 24.23 3.83
C TYR A 55 0.67 22.98 2.96
N ASN A 56 1.37 22.99 1.81
CA ASN A 56 1.37 21.85 0.89
C ASN A 56 1.99 20.59 1.51
N LEU A 57 3.08 20.73 2.26
CA LEU A 57 3.70 19.59 2.95
C LEU A 57 2.77 18.97 3.98
N THR A 58 1.99 19.78 4.69
CA THR A 58 1.01 19.27 5.65
C THR A 58 -0.15 18.56 4.94
N GLU A 59 -0.64 19.13 3.84
CA GLU A 59 -1.70 18.50 3.03
C GLU A 59 -1.23 17.19 2.40
N TYR A 60 -0.04 17.16 1.82
CA TYR A 60 0.53 15.91 1.29
C TYR A 60 0.76 14.88 2.40
N GLY A 61 1.29 15.30 3.56
CA GLY A 61 1.45 14.42 4.71
C GLY A 61 0.13 13.80 5.13
N ARG A 62 -0.93 14.57 5.19
CA ARG A 62 -2.28 14.11 5.54
C ARG A 62 -2.86 13.17 4.49
N GLN A 63 -2.74 13.52 3.21
CA GLN A 63 -3.28 12.73 2.10
C GLN A 63 -2.57 11.38 1.91
N TYR A 64 -1.25 11.33 2.15
CA TYR A 64 -0.46 10.11 1.94
C TYR A 64 -0.12 9.36 3.23
N ALA A 65 -0.52 9.86 4.41
CA ALA A 65 -0.30 9.17 5.69
C ALA A 65 -0.92 7.77 5.71
N GLU A 66 -2.11 7.62 5.15
CA GLU A 66 -2.82 6.34 5.05
C GLU A 66 -2.02 5.32 4.22
N LEU A 67 -1.52 5.74 3.05
CA LEU A 67 -0.67 4.91 2.21
C LEU A 67 0.64 4.53 2.92
N GLY A 68 1.22 5.46 3.68
CA GLY A 68 2.40 5.21 4.48
C GLY A 68 2.20 4.09 5.50
N LEU A 69 1.07 4.09 6.21
CA LEU A 69 0.72 3.02 7.15
C LEU A 69 0.50 1.68 6.46
N ILE A 70 -0.18 1.67 5.31
CA ILE A 70 -0.38 0.47 4.49
C ILE A 70 0.97 -0.09 4.04
N VAL A 71 1.87 0.75 3.55
CA VAL A 71 3.21 0.35 3.11
C VAL A 71 4.03 -0.25 4.25
N LEU A 72 3.96 0.30 5.46
CA LEU A 72 4.61 -0.27 6.64
C LEU A 72 4.08 -1.66 6.95
N GLY A 73 2.76 -1.85 6.95
CA GLY A 73 2.13 -3.16 7.14
C GLY A 73 2.56 -4.17 6.07
N MET A 74 2.52 -3.76 4.79
CA MET A 74 2.96 -4.59 3.67
C MET A 74 4.44 -4.96 3.75
N THR A 75 5.28 -4.06 4.24
CA THR A 75 6.71 -4.34 4.42
C THR A 75 6.92 -5.50 5.38
N ILE A 76 6.18 -5.54 6.50
CA ILE A 76 6.24 -6.64 7.47
C ILE A 76 5.84 -7.96 6.82
N VAL A 77 4.76 -7.98 6.04
CA VAL A 77 4.29 -9.17 5.31
C VAL A 77 5.33 -9.67 4.30
N MET A 78 5.92 -8.74 3.54
CA MET A 78 6.96 -9.08 2.55
C MET A 78 8.25 -9.58 3.21
N MET A 79 8.62 -9.07 4.39
CA MET A 79 9.75 -9.61 5.17
C MET A 79 9.49 -11.06 5.62
N GLY A 80 8.24 -11.44 5.85
CA GLY A 80 7.82 -12.83 6.09
C GLY A 80 7.82 -13.72 4.85
N GLY A 81 8.16 -13.19 3.66
CA GLY A 81 8.21 -13.93 2.39
C GLY A 81 6.86 -14.09 1.70
N GLY A 82 5.81 -13.41 2.17
CA GLY A 82 4.49 -13.40 1.57
C GLY A 82 4.20 -12.14 0.75
N LEU A 83 3.20 -12.23 -0.12
CA LEU A 83 2.56 -11.09 -0.78
C LEU A 83 1.09 -11.09 -0.36
N ASP A 84 0.62 -9.98 0.20
CA ASP A 84 -0.78 -9.79 0.55
C ASP A 84 -1.46 -8.87 -0.46
N LEU A 85 -2.23 -9.46 -1.38
CA LEU A 85 -3.01 -8.71 -2.37
C LEU A 85 -4.33 -8.20 -1.80
N SER A 86 -4.77 -8.71 -0.65
CA SER A 86 -6.07 -8.37 -0.06
C SER A 86 -6.06 -7.05 0.70
N VAL A 87 -4.90 -6.47 0.95
CA VAL A 87 -4.74 -5.26 1.76
C VAL A 87 -5.63 -4.11 1.31
N GLY A 88 -5.78 -3.90 0.00
CA GLY A 88 -6.64 -2.85 -0.55
C GLY A 88 -8.13 -3.08 -0.27
N SER A 89 -8.60 -4.33 -0.33
CA SER A 89 -9.98 -4.68 -0.01
C SER A 89 -10.25 -4.67 1.50
N ILE A 90 -9.28 -5.05 2.33
CA ILE A 90 -9.36 -4.92 3.80
C ILE A 90 -9.46 -3.42 4.16
N PHE A 91 -8.66 -2.58 3.54
CA PHE A 91 -8.73 -1.13 3.73
C PHE A 91 -10.09 -0.56 3.33
N ALA A 92 -10.68 -1.03 2.22
CA ALA A 92 -12.01 -0.62 1.78
C ALA A 92 -13.10 -1.02 2.80
N ILE A 93 -13.06 -2.26 3.34
CA ILE A 93 -13.99 -2.69 4.40
C ILE A 93 -13.81 -1.82 5.64
N ALA A 94 -12.58 -1.60 6.07
CA ALA A 94 -12.27 -0.81 7.26
C ALA A 94 -12.83 0.62 7.13
N ASN A 95 -12.64 1.27 5.98
CA ASN A 95 -13.18 2.59 5.71
C ASN A 95 -14.72 2.59 5.71
N LEU A 96 -15.36 1.61 5.10
CA LEU A 96 -16.81 1.49 5.08
C LEU A 96 -17.38 1.34 6.51
N VAL A 97 -16.76 0.48 7.32
CA VAL A 97 -17.14 0.32 8.74
C VAL A 97 -16.94 1.61 9.52
N ALA A 98 -15.83 2.31 9.30
CA ALA A 98 -15.57 3.59 9.97
C ALA A 98 -16.64 4.63 9.63
N LEU A 99 -16.97 4.78 8.34
CA LEU A 99 -18.03 5.68 7.87
C LEU A 99 -19.38 5.31 8.49
N TYR A 100 -19.75 4.05 8.48
CA TYR A 100 -20.99 3.56 9.07
C TYR A 100 -21.08 3.85 10.58
N CYS A 101 -20.00 3.57 11.32
CA CYS A 101 -19.92 3.83 12.75
C CYS A 101 -20.10 5.33 13.09
N VAL A 102 -19.47 6.21 12.32
CA VAL A 102 -19.53 7.65 12.57
C VAL A 102 -20.86 8.26 12.11
N HIS A 103 -21.29 7.95 10.87
CA HIS A 103 -22.42 8.66 10.26
C HIS A 103 -23.79 8.04 10.59
N VAL A 104 -23.86 6.70 10.66
CA VAL A 104 -25.13 6.01 10.91
C VAL A 104 -25.33 5.75 12.41
N LEU A 105 -24.32 5.20 13.07
CA LEU A 105 -24.40 4.87 14.49
C LEU A 105 -24.05 6.04 15.43
N SER A 106 -23.50 7.13 14.87
CA SER A 106 -23.07 8.32 15.63
C SER A 106 -22.14 7.97 16.82
N LEU A 107 -21.25 6.98 16.60
CA LEU A 107 -20.32 6.52 17.64
C LEU A 107 -19.18 7.50 17.84
N ASP A 108 -18.63 7.47 19.05
CA ASP A 108 -17.42 8.22 19.38
C ASP A 108 -16.25 7.82 18.47
N PRO A 109 -15.44 8.79 17.99
CA PRO A 109 -14.30 8.52 17.11
C PRO A 109 -13.28 7.53 17.66
N ILE A 110 -13.06 7.53 18.99
CA ILE A 110 -12.13 6.59 19.63
C ILE A 110 -12.68 5.17 19.57
N LEU A 111 -13.97 4.99 19.87
CA LEU A 111 -14.63 3.69 19.77
C LEU A 111 -14.65 3.19 18.31
N THR A 112 -14.94 4.08 17.37
CA THR A 112 -14.87 3.77 15.92
C THR A 112 -13.49 3.28 15.50
N LEU A 113 -12.43 3.92 15.99
CA LEU A 113 -11.05 3.50 15.71
C LEU A 113 -10.81 2.04 16.16
N PHE A 114 -11.21 1.69 17.39
CA PHE A 114 -11.04 0.32 17.91
C PHE A 114 -11.85 -0.71 17.10
N ILE A 115 -13.08 -0.38 16.73
CA ILE A 115 -13.92 -1.25 15.90
C ILE A 115 -13.26 -1.47 14.53
N THR A 116 -12.82 -0.40 13.88
CA THR A 116 -12.19 -0.45 12.56
C THR A 116 -10.88 -1.27 12.59
N MET A 117 -10.05 -1.06 13.61
CA MET A 117 -8.84 -1.86 13.82
C MET A 117 -9.16 -3.34 14.04
N SER A 118 -10.22 -3.64 14.79
CA SER A 118 -10.66 -5.02 15.04
C SER A 118 -11.12 -5.71 13.76
N VAL A 119 -11.85 -5.01 12.89
CA VAL A 119 -12.26 -5.53 11.59
C VAL A 119 -11.06 -5.86 10.71
N GLY A 120 -10.09 -4.95 10.61
CA GLY A 120 -8.84 -5.19 9.88
C GLY A 120 -8.06 -6.39 10.43
N ALA A 121 -7.96 -6.48 11.77
CA ALA A 121 -7.30 -7.59 12.44
C ALA A 121 -7.99 -8.95 12.19
N ILE A 122 -9.32 -8.99 12.20
CA ILE A 122 -10.10 -10.21 11.89
C ILE A 122 -9.86 -10.64 10.44
N CYS A 123 -9.92 -9.72 9.48
CA CYS A 123 -9.65 -10.02 8.08
C CYS A 123 -8.21 -10.54 7.88
N GLY A 124 -7.23 -9.91 8.52
CA GLY A 124 -5.84 -10.35 8.49
C GLY A 124 -5.63 -11.72 9.18
N ALA A 125 -6.28 -11.93 10.32
CA ALA A 125 -6.23 -13.23 11.02
C ALA A 125 -6.84 -14.37 10.18
N PHE A 126 -7.90 -14.07 9.44
CA PHE A 126 -8.50 -15.03 8.49
C PHE A 126 -7.49 -15.46 7.43
N ASN A 127 -6.81 -14.49 6.79
CA ASN A 127 -5.73 -14.80 5.85
C ASN A 127 -4.59 -15.59 6.51
N GLY A 128 -4.17 -15.14 7.69
CA GLY A 128 -3.12 -15.79 8.47
C GLY A 128 -3.45 -17.24 8.85
N PHE A 129 -4.70 -17.54 9.13
CA PHE A 129 -5.16 -18.90 9.41
C PHE A 129 -4.95 -19.82 8.19
N PHE A 130 -5.36 -19.41 7.01
CA PHE A 130 -5.19 -20.22 5.79
C PHE A 130 -3.73 -20.37 5.39
N ILE A 131 -2.94 -19.31 5.54
CA ILE A 131 -1.54 -19.32 5.15
C ILE A 131 -0.69 -20.05 6.19
N GLY A 132 -0.86 -19.71 7.48
CA GLY A 132 0.02 -20.18 8.54
C GLY A 132 -0.34 -21.54 9.09
N ILE A 133 -1.64 -21.89 9.18
CA ILE A 133 -2.10 -23.14 9.78
C ILE A 133 -2.40 -24.18 8.70
N ILE A 134 -3.13 -23.81 7.66
CA ILE A 134 -3.49 -24.75 6.58
C ILE A 134 -2.32 -24.92 5.59
N GLY A 135 -1.38 -23.98 5.54
CA GLY A 135 -0.21 -24.04 4.65
C GLY A 135 -0.49 -23.63 3.21
N MET A 136 -1.55 -22.87 2.96
CA MET A 136 -1.87 -22.37 1.62
C MET A 136 -0.84 -21.31 1.17
N ARG A 137 -0.64 -21.20 -0.15
CA ARG A 137 0.24 -20.16 -0.70
C ARG A 137 -0.36 -18.77 -0.47
N ALA A 138 0.42 -17.86 0.14
CA ALA A 138 -0.03 -16.52 0.48
C ALA A 138 -0.66 -15.79 -0.70
N PHE A 139 -0.02 -15.81 -1.87
CA PHE A 139 -0.52 -15.19 -3.10
C PHE A 139 -1.93 -15.66 -3.49
N LEU A 140 -2.18 -16.99 -3.47
CA LEU A 140 -3.49 -17.54 -3.85
C LEU A 140 -4.56 -17.20 -2.81
N THR A 141 -4.24 -17.34 -1.53
CA THR A 141 -5.17 -17.03 -0.44
C THR A 141 -5.59 -15.57 -0.47
N THR A 142 -4.63 -14.65 -0.58
CA THR A 142 -4.91 -13.21 -0.55
C THR A 142 -5.58 -12.73 -1.82
N LEU A 143 -5.38 -13.39 -2.96
CA LEU A 143 -6.11 -13.10 -4.19
C LEU A 143 -7.59 -13.51 -4.07
N VAL A 144 -7.87 -14.66 -3.49
CA VAL A 144 -9.26 -15.12 -3.25
C VAL A 144 -9.94 -14.20 -2.24
N THR A 145 -9.29 -13.89 -1.13
CA THR A 145 -9.86 -13.01 -0.10
C THR A 145 -10.02 -11.57 -0.59
N LEU A 146 -9.14 -11.08 -1.49
CA LEU A 146 -9.33 -9.80 -2.18
C LEU A 146 -10.69 -9.75 -2.89
N ILE A 147 -11.03 -10.79 -3.66
CA ILE A 147 -12.30 -10.86 -4.40
C ILE A 147 -13.47 -10.94 -3.42
N ILE A 148 -13.37 -11.79 -2.39
CA ILE A 148 -14.42 -11.95 -1.38
C ILE A 148 -14.67 -10.62 -0.65
N TYR A 149 -13.63 -10.00 -0.13
CA TYR A 149 -13.74 -8.74 0.62
C TYR A 149 -14.23 -7.60 -0.26
N ARG A 150 -13.79 -7.55 -1.52
CA ARG A 150 -14.29 -6.54 -2.48
C ARG A 150 -15.77 -6.73 -2.76
N SER A 151 -16.22 -7.97 -2.98
CA SER A 151 -17.63 -8.27 -3.20
C SER A 151 -18.50 -7.92 -1.98
N ILE A 152 -17.99 -8.12 -0.76
CA ILE A 152 -18.68 -7.70 0.47
C ILE A 152 -18.83 -6.17 0.49
N VAL A 153 -17.76 -5.43 0.18
CA VAL A 153 -17.82 -3.95 0.10
C VAL A 153 -18.84 -3.51 -0.92
N ASP A 154 -18.84 -4.09 -2.12
CA ASP A 154 -19.75 -3.71 -3.20
C ASP A 154 -21.21 -4.00 -2.83
N LEU A 155 -21.49 -5.13 -2.16
CA LEU A 155 -22.84 -5.47 -1.67
C LEU A 155 -23.29 -4.49 -0.57
N LEU A 156 -22.43 -4.18 0.39
CA LEU A 156 -22.74 -3.24 1.46
C LEU A 156 -22.96 -1.83 0.92
N LEU A 157 -22.17 -1.39 -0.06
CA LEU A 157 -22.38 -0.10 -0.72
C LEU A 157 -23.72 -0.03 -1.45
N LEU A 158 -24.17 -1.09 -2.10
CA LEU A 158 -25.48 -1.13 -2.73
C LEU A 158 -26.62 -0.96 -1.73
N GLU A 159 -26.49 -1.59 -0.55
CA GLU A 159 -27.50 -1.51 0.51
C GLU A 159 -27.50 -0.14 1.21
N TYR A 160 -26.31 0.42 1.46
CA TYR A 160 -26.14 1.70 2.17
C TYR A 160 -26.02 2.92 1.27
N ALA A 161 -25.82 2.78 -0.04
CA ALA A 161 -25.76 3.91 -0.97
C ALA A 161 -27.05 4.75 -0.95
N LEU A 162 -28.19 4.13 -0.64
CA LEU A 162 -29.47 4.82 -0.44
C LEU A 162 -29.48 5.69 0.83
N ASP A 163 -28.78 5.26 1.89
CA ASP A 163 -28.69 6.02 3.14
C ASP A 163 -27.64 7.15 3.07
N ILE A 164 -26.51 6.90 2.42
CA ILE A 164 -25.43 7.89 2.27
C ILE A 164 -25.86 9.05 1.37
N SER A 165 -26.65 8.81 0.33
CA SER A 165 -27.18 9.88 -0.53
C SER A 165 -28.14 10.82 0.22
N SER A 166 -28.73 10.37 1.30
CA SER A 166 -29.57 11.22 2.17
C SER A 166 -28.73 12.09 3.13
N VAL A 167 -27.48 11.71 3.38
CA VAL A 167 -26.55 12.43 4.29
C VAL A 167 -25.72 13.48 3.54
N PHE A 168 -25.50 13.30 2.25
CA PHE A 168 -24.83 14.26 1.37
C PHE A 168 -25.76 14.62 0.19
N PRO A 169 -26.78 15.47 0.44
CA PRO A 169 -27.52 16.06 -0.68
C PRO A 169 -26.58 16.98 -1.47
N ASP A 170 -26.60 16.84 -2.79
CA ASP A 170 -25.82 17.63 -3.77
C ASP A 170 -25.98 19.16 -3.58
#